data_6cb98ed3f1b046dbeaaf8ea65d245d9f
#
_entry.id   6cb98ed3f1b046dbeaaf8ea65d245d9f
#
_cell.length_a   1.000
_cell.length_b   1.000
_cell.length_c   1.000
_cell.angle_alpha   90.00
_cell.angle_beta   90.00
_cell.angle_gamma   90.00
#
_symmetry.space_group_name_H-M   'P 1'
#
loop_
_entity.id
_entity.type
_entity.pdbx_description
1 polymer ?
#
loop_
_entity_poly.entity_id
_entity_poly.type
_entity_poly.pdbx_seq_one_letter_code
_entity_poly.pdbx_strand_id
1 'polypeptide(L)'
;MSWTILEIQDANSINDRRIVRDVSSLIGANVVSLINEKTQEGILPFFDRFYQNSPTIRYIIFFSQPNNVYYGLPFSYKDASDYKLLPNIAQDRVKTSLLYSSKTLQNQSIKLNLVSEGKFLGTLIVGINSNSTLINNSRLTIGIIAIVFIGFWIFLILGAVFNAFTIVKPIKELSVGVKNIADGNFRQRIELPFGGEFGNLILNFNEMGRRLQKFEENNVEQVMDEKTKLENLVSTIADGAVLLDNNLNIILINEAALNLLGLRKTIPLIRTPLWKHLPVDIQKKMFLALQQTINSQTSSIFYAEINNLIQSENATKSSIRVILKLVYNYKNSFTRLTGITLTIQDNTRELQLDKTRNQFMSNVSHELRTPLFNIKSFIETTKEYKYTLSNNQKNDFLETVNKETDRLTKLVNEILNLSRLESGYKYVFEGVNLNKIIQQIIRNYQFIAQDRAILVETNLNQSLPLVYGNSNLLLQVLINLIGNALKFTHKDGAIIIQAYEIGSKVRIEIIDSGIGISFRSKKKIFNRFVRDENEVHTLKGTGLGLSIVDTILQNHNSTINVSSKKDVGSVFWFDLMKN
;
A
#
# COMPACT_ATOMS: atom_id res chain seq x y z
N MET A 1 -36.51 -69.57 -23.76
CA MET A 1 -35.18 -70.21 -23.68
C MET A 1 -34.38 -70.15 -24.98
N SER A 2 -34.94 -70.43 -26.13
CA SER A 2 -34.16 -70.30 -27.39
C SER A 2 -33.77 -68.86 -27.74
N TRP A 3 -34.62 -67.92 -27.40
CA TRP A 3 -34.36 -66.50 -27.66
C TRP A 3 -33.24 -65.93 -26.78
N THR A 4 -33.19 -66.34 -25.48
CA THR A 4 -32.13 -65.91 -24.54
C THR A 4 -30.78 -66.53 -24.89
N ILE A 5 -30.74 -67.73 -25.45
CA ILE A 5 -29.50 -68.36 -25.91
C ILE A 5 -28.96 -67.65 -27.16
N LEU A 6 -29.85 -67.26 -28.07
CA LEU A 6 -29.49 -66.48 -29.25
C LEU A 6 -29.00 -65.06 -28.85
N GLU A 7 -29.67 -64.45 -27.90
CA GLU A 7 -29.26 -63.11 -27.39
C GLU A 7 -27.94 -63.17 -26.62
N ILE A 8 -27.69 -64.24 -25.83
CA ILE A 8 -26.41 -64.46 -25.18
C ILE A 8 -25.30 -64.73 -26.20
N GLN A 9 -25.62 -65.44 -27.30
CA GLN A 9 -24.66 -65.64 -28.37
C GLN A 9 -24.36 -64.31 -29.12
N ASP A 10 -25.36 -63.49 -29.35
CA ASP A 10 -25.15 -62.16 -29.93
C ASP A 10 -24.42 -61.19 -29.00
N ALA A 11 -24.75 -61.17 -27.71
CA ALA A 11 -24.06 -60.35 -26.72
C ALA A 11 -22.59 -60.76 -26.53
N ASN A 12 -22.32 -62.08 -26.51
CA ASN A 12 -20.94 -62.56 -26.48
C ASN A 12 -20.17 -62.17 -27.75
N SER A 13 -20.83 -62.25 -28.91
CA SER A 13 -20.20 -61.82 -30.16
C SER A 13 -19.89 -60.30 -30.20
N ILE A 14 -20.71 -59.48 -29.54
CA ILE A 14 -20.51 -58.03 -29.43
C ILE A 14 -19.36 -57.72 -28.44
N ASN A 15 -19.32 -58.43 -27.33
CA ASN A 15 -18.26 -58.27 -26.31
C ASN A 15 -16.90 -58.73 -26.85
N ASP A 16 -16.87 -59.87 -27.53
CA ASP A 16 -15.68 -60.38 -28.23
C ASP A 16 -15.16 -59.35 -29.24
N ARG A 17 -16.07 -58.70 -30.00
CA ARG A 17 -15.72 -57.65 -30.97
C ARG A 17 -15.14 -56.41 -30.31
N ARG A 18 -15.64 -56.03 -29.12
CA ARG A 18 -15.13 -54.87 -28.35
C ARG A 18 -13.74 -55.19 -27.82
N ILE A 19 -13.55 -56.32 -27.21
CA ILE A 19 -12.25 -56.77 -26.71
C ILE A 19 -11.23 -56.81 -27.86
N VAL A 20 -11.61 -57.39 -29.01
CA VAL A 20 -10.73 -57.45 -30.17
C VAL A 20 -10.35 -56.04 -30.67
N ARG A 21 -11.32 -55.12 -30.69
CA ARG A 21 -11.06 -53.75 -31.10
C ARG A 21 -10.07 -53.08 -30.14
N ASP A 22 -10.31 -53.22 -28.85
CA ASP A 22 -9.48 -52.58 -27.83
C ASP A 22 -8.06 -53.14 -27.82
N VAL A 23 -7.95 -54.48 -27.90
CA VAL A 23 -6.66 -55.16 -28.05
C VAL A 23 -5.95 -54.80 -29.35
N SER A 24 -6.70 -54.78 -30.47
CA SER A 24 -6.12 -54.42 -31.78
C SER A 24 -5.64 -52.97 -31.81
N SER A 25 -6.40 -52.04 -31.17
CA SER A 25 -5.98 -50.64 -31.05
C SER A 25 -4.73 -50.46 -30.21
N LEU A 26 -4.64 -51.21 -29.12
CA LEU A 26 -3.48 -51.20 -28.22
C LEU A 26 -2.22 -51.77 -28.90
N ILE A 27 -2.37 -52.87 -29.67
CA ILE A 27 -1.28 -53.42 -30.48
C ILE A 27 -0.90 -52.42 -31.56
N GLY A 28 -1.87 -51.79 -32.21
CA GLY A 28 -1.66 -50.79 -33.28
C GLY A 28 -0.86 -49.56 -32.79
N ALA A 29 -1.22 -49.03 -31.61
CA ALA A 29 -0.53 -47.89 -31.01
C ALA A 29 0.94 -48.22 -30.69
N ASN A 30 1.21 -49.38 -30.14
CA ASN A 30 2.59 -49.81 -29.83
C ASN A 30 3.41 -50.08 -31.11
N VAL A 31 2.78 -50.63 -32.18
CA VAL A 31 3.45 -50.83 -33.47
C VAL A 31 3.82 -49.49 -34.11
N VAL A 32 2.92 -48.50 -34.03
CA VAL A 32 3.22 -47.12 -34.50
C VAL A 32 4.40 -46.52 -33.75
N SER A 33 4.46 -46.70 -32.43
CA SER A 33 5.58 -46.23 -31.61
C SER A 33 6.91 -46.92 -32.02
N LEU A 34 6.90 -48.23 -32.19
CA LEU A 34 8.10 -49.00 -32.60
C LEU A 34 8.58 -48.65 -33.99
N ILE A 35 7.68 -48.33 -34.92
CA ILE A 35 8.04 -47.88 -36.28
C ILE A 35 8.66 -46.47 -36.23
N ASN A 36 8.10 -45.57 -35.44
CA ASN A 36 8.61 -44.20 -35.28
C ASN A 36 10.01 -44.16 -34.65
N GLU A 37 10.30 -45.08 -33.75
CA GLU A 37 11.63 -45.23 -33.10
C GLU A 37 12.69 -45.89 -34.00
N LYS A 38 12.36 -46.21 -35.26
CA LYS A 38 13.22 -46.94 -36.23
C LYS A 38 13.71 -48.31 -35.73
N THR A 39 13.08 -48.91 -34.75
CA THR A 39 13.40 -50.23 -34.21
C THR A 39 12.52 -51.32 -34.89
N GLN A 40 12.60 -51.46 -36.19
CA GLN A 40 11.82 -52.48 -36.94
C GLN A 40 12.06 -53.90 -36.44
N GLU A 41 13.23 -54.22 -35.88
CA GLU A 41 13.56 -55.51 -35.31
C GLU A 41 12.73 -55.83 -34.04
N GLY A 42 12.14 -54.85 -33.40
CA GLY A 42 11.31 -55.01 -32.20
C GLY A 42 9.84 -55.45 -32.46
N ILE A 43 9.37 -55.35 -33.70
CA ILE A 43 7.94 -55.63 -34.03
C ILE A 43 7.63 -57.11 -33.88
N LEU A 44 8.47 -58.00 -34.35
CA LEU A 44 8.27 -59.43 -34.32
C LEU A 44 8.30 -59.98 -32.86
N PRO A 45 9.27 -59.64 -32.00
CA PRO A 45 9.25 -60.00 -30.60
C PRO A 45 8.06 -59.46 -29.81
N PHE A 46 7.57 -58.25 -30.20
CA PHE A 46 6.35 -57.70 -29.62
C PHE A 46 5.11 -58.51 -29.98
N PHE A 47 4.93 -58.87 -31.26
CA PHE A 47 3.83 -59.72 -31.68
C PHE A 47 3.89 -61.10 -31.06
N ASP A 48 5.06 -61.72 -30.99
CA ASP A 48 5.25 -63.06 -30.38
C ASP A 48 4.86 -63.06 -28.91
N ARG A 49 5.32 -62.07 -28.15
CA ARG A 49 4.96 -61.90 -26.74
C ARG A 49 3.46 -61.68 -26.54
N PHE A 50 2.81 -60.93 -27.42
CA PHE A 50 1.36 -60.67 -27.36
C PHE A 50 0.57 -61.89 -27.75
N TYR A 51 0.99 -62.60 -28.78
CA TYR A 51 0.36 -63.84 -29.25
C TYR A 51 0.46 -64.97 -28.18
N GLN A 52 1.60 -65.17 -27.58
CA GLN A 52 1.82 -66.18 -26.54
C GLN A 52 1.00 -65.91 -25.26
N ASN A 53 0.83 -64.66 -24.88
CA ASN A 53 0.11 -64.29 -23.66
C ASN A 53 -1.40 -64.13 -23.85
N SER A 54 -1.92 -64.26 -25.07
CA SER A 54 -3.34 -64.06 -25.36
C SER A 54 -3.94 -65.30 -26.02
N PRO A 55 -4.46 -66.29 -25.27
CA PRO A 55 -4.98 -67.56 -25.82
C PRO A 55 -6.19 -67.38 -26.76
N THR A 56 -6.79 -66.21 -26.74
CA THR A 56 -7.92 -65.84 -27.60
C THR A 56 -7.51 -65.35 -29.01
N ILE A 57 -6.25 -64.97 -29.18
CA ILE A 57 -5.74 -64.47 -30.45
C ILE A 57 -5.32 -65.69 -31.30
N ARG A 58 -5.91 -65.82 -32.49
CA ARG A 58 -5.62 -66.92 -33.42
C ARG A 58 -4.47 -66.56 -34.36
N TYR A 59 -4.43 -65.30 -34.81
CA TYR A 59 -3.35 -64.81 -35.65
C TYR A 59 -3.26 -63.29 -35.58
N ILE A 60 -2.04 -62.76 -35.81
CA ILE A 60 -1.75 -61.35 -35.99
C ILE A 60 -0.98 -61.22 -37.29
N ILE A 61 -1.43 -60.33 -38.17
CA ILE A 61 -0.79 -60.09 -39.47
C ILE A 61 -0.59 -58.60 -39.64
N PHE A 62 0.60 -58.17 -39.97
CA PHE A 62 0.93 -56.77 -40.23
C PHE A 62 1.63 -56.61 -41.58
N PHE A 63 1.09 -55.69 -42.39
CA PHE A 63 1.66 -55.31 -43.67
C PHE A 63 2.21 -53.92 -43.58
N SER A 64 3.51 -53.74 -43.74
CA SER A 64 4.17 -52.42 -43.78
C SER A 64 4.27 -51.91 -45.22
N GLN A 65 3.97 -50.64 -45.43
CA GLN A 65 4.30 -49.90 -46.67
C GLN A 65 5.23 -48.75 -46.28
N PRO A 66 6.26 -48.41 -47.12
CA PRO A 66 6.47 -48.78 -48.53
C PRO A 66 7.31 -50.06 -48.77
N ASN A 67 7.80 -50.71 -47.69
CA ASN A 67 8.80 -51.78 -47.83
C ASN A 67 8.24 -53.16 -48.10
N ASN A 68 6.93 -53.34 -48.29
CA ASN A 68 6.23 -54.62 -48.44
C ASN A 68 6.65 -55.71 -47.45
N VAL A 69 6.99 -55.30 -46.23
CA VAL A 69 7.40 -56.28 -45.19
C VAL A 69 6.14 -56.85 -44.56
N TYR A 70 6.08 -58.19 -44.56
CA TYR A 70 4.98 -58.95 -43.99
C TYR A 70 5.40 -59.62 -42.68
N TYR A 71 4.66 -59.39 -41.63
CA TYR A 71 4.82 -60.09 -40.33
C TYR A 71 3.53 -60.81 -40.04
N GLY A 72 3.61 -62.17 -39.87
CA GLY A 72 2.45 -62.98 -39.55
C GLY A 72 2.76 -64.01 -38.45
N LEU A 73 1.86 -64.14 -37.48
CA LEU A 73 1.90 -65.14 -36.44
C LEU A 73 0.55 -65.89 -36.40
N PRO A 74 0.50 -67.22 -36.33
CA PRO A 74 1.68 -68.15 -36.34
C PRO A 74 2.33 -68.18 -37.74
N PHE A 75 3.60 -68.58 -37.78
CA PHE A 75 4.40 -68.63 -39.00
C PHE A 75 3.85 -69.54 -40.11
N SER A 76 2.84 -70.43 -39.80
CA SER A 76 2.12 -71.25 -40.79
C SER A 76 1.21 -70.46 -41.74
N TYR A 77 0.99 -69.20 -41.51
CA TYR A 77 0.24 -68.27 -42.39
C TYR A 77 1.13 -67.45 -43.31
N LYS A 78 2.29 -68.00 -43.69
CA LYS A 78 3.26 -67.30 -44.53
C LYS A 78 2.86 -67.11 -45.99
N ASP A 79 1.90 -67.87 -46.50
CA ASP A 79 1.49 -67.78 -47.93
C ASP A 79 0.35 -66.79 -48.09
N ALA A 80 0.71 -65.61 -48.60
CA ALA A 80 -0.24 -64.53 -48.93
C ALA A 80 -1.30 -64.90 -49.99
N SER A 81 -1.12 -66.07 -50.66
CA SER A 81 -1.99 -66.55 -51.71
C SER A 81 -3.37 -67.03 -51.20
N ASP A 82 -3.48 -67.40 -49.94
CA ASP A 82 -4.73 -67.83 -49.32
C ASP A 82 -5.67 -66.67 -48.95
N TYR A 83 -5.16 -65.47 -49.00
CA TYR A 83 -5.96 -64.26 -48.72
C TYR A 83 -6.49 -63.64 -50.02
N LYS A 84 -7.29 -64.38 -50.81
CA LYS A 84 -8.10 -63.82 -51.89
C LYS A 84 -9.15 -62.76 -51.47
N LEU A 85 -8.97 -62.18 -50.25
CA LEU A 85 -9.84 -61.20 -49.61
C LEU A 85 -9.21 -59.82 -49.48
N LEU A 86 -8.13 -59.52 -50.23
CA LEU A 86 -7.62 -58.16 -50.28
C LEU A 86 -8.20 -57.45 -51.52
N PRO A 87 -9.34 -56.76 -51.41
CA PRO A 87 -9.74 -55.85 -52.43
C PRO A 87 -8.76 -54.70 -52.48
N ASN A 88 -8.50 -54.20 -53.70
CA ASN A 88 -7.64 -53.08 -54.05
C ASN A 88 -7.48 -52.04 -52.93
N ILE A 89 -6.31 -51.98 -52.34
CA ILE A 89 -5.92 -50.96 -51.36
C ILE A 89 -5.38 -49.76 -52.15
N ALA A 90 -6.26 -49.10 -52.89
CA ALA A 90 -6.00 -47.76 -53.40
C ALA A 90 -7.27 -46.96 -53.16
N GLN A 91 -7.10 -45.87 -52.38
CA GLN A 91 -8.07 -44.81 -52.18
C GLN A 91 -9.21 -45.03 -51.18
N ASP A 92 -8.87 -45.17 -49.86
CA ASP A 92 -9.79 -44.55 -48.90
C ASP A 92 -9.03 -44.07 -47.69
N ARG A 93 -8.93 -42.78 -47.56
CA ARG A 93 -8.41 -42.09 -46.40
C ARG A 93 -9.37 -42.29 -45.24
N VAL A 94 -8.84 -42.80 -44.12
CA VAL A 94 -9.41 -42.70 -42.77
C VAL A 94 -10.87 -43.16 -42.66
N LYS A 95 -11.08 -44.48 -42.58
CA LYS A 95 -12.20 -45.07 -41.84
C LYS A 95 -11.82 -46.45 -41.35
N THR A 96 -11.97 -46.71 -40.03
CA THR A 96 -11.98 -48.06 -39.47
C THR A 96 -13.12 -48.88 -40.10
N SER A 97 -12.83 -49.61 -41.14
CA SER A 97 -13.84 -50.48 -41.78
C SER A 97 -13.78 -51.89 -41.16
N LEU A 98 -14.83 -52.23 -40.45
CA LEU A 98 -15.10 -53.63 -40.06
C LEU A 98 -15.46 -54.43 -41.34
N LEU A 99 -14.52 -55.25 -41.81
CA LEU A 99 -14.81 -56.18 -42.90
C LEU A 99 -15.57 -57.38 -42.37
N TYR A 100 -16.87 -57.43 -42.68
CA TYR A 100 -17.68 -58.67 -42.55
C TYR A 100 -17.32 -59.61 -43.67
N SER A 101 -16.65 -60.72 -43.34
CA SER A 101 -16.58 -61.83 -44.26
C SER A 101 -17.87 -62.66 -44.16
N SER A 102 -18.55 -62.79 -45.26
CA SER A 102 -19.76 -63.58 -45.39
C SER A 102 -19.53 -65.08 -45.12
N LYS A 103 -20.39 -65.66 -44.29
CA LYS A 103 -20.89 -67.06 -44.33
C LYS A 103 -19.90 -68.21 -44.47
N THR A 104 -18.76 -68.26 -43.86
CA THR A 104 -18.16 -69.55 -43.47
C THR A 104 -17.45 -69.38 -42.14
N LEU A 105 -18.14 -69.86 -41.14
CA LEU A 105 -17.65 -70.34 -39.87
C LEU A 105 -16.31 -69.80 -39.29
N GLN A 106 -16.43 -69.15 -38.12
CA GLN A 106 -15.45 -69.16 -37.05
C GLN A 106 -14.32 -68.12 -37.03
N ASN A 107 -14.13 -67.25 -37.98
CA ASN A 107 -13.02 -66.31 -37.92
C ASN A 107 -13.51 -64.83 -37.84
N GLN A 108 -13.53 -64.28 -36.62
CA GLN A 108 -13.69 -62.84 -36.44
C GLN A 108 -12.30 -62.18 -36.54
N SER A 109 -12.11 -61.30 -37.49
CA SER A 109 -10.86 -60.54 -37.62
C SER A 109 -11.15 -59.05 -37.72
N ILE A 110 -10.30 -58.23 -37.14
CA ILE A 110 -10.35 -56.79 -37.23
C ILE A 110 -9.12 -56.28 -38.00
N LYS A 111 -9.38 -55.39 -38.94
CA LYS A 111 -8.37 -54.71 -39.74
C LYS A 111 -8.24 -53.29 -39.25
N LEU A 112 -7.02 -52.85 -38.92
CA LEU A 112 -6.67 -51.51 -38.52
C LEU A 112 -5.62 -50.92 -39.49
N ASN A 113 -5.90 -49.74 -40.00
CA ASN A 113 -4.93 -48.99 -40.79
C ASN A 113 -4.14 -48.09 -39.87
N LEU A 114 -2.82 -48.26 -39.82
CA LEU A 114 -1.91 -47.50 -38.95
C LEU A 114 -1.41 -46.29 -39.73
N VAL A 115 -1.63 -45.11 -39.15
CA VAL A 115 -1.22 -43.84 -39.71
C VAL A 115 -0.49 -43.04 -38.62
N SER A 116 0.66 -42.46 -38.93
CA SER A 116 1.38 -41.54 -38.06
C SER A 116 1.77 -40.29 -38.86
N GLU A 117 1.53 -39.13 -38.30
CA GLU A 117 1.84 -37.81 -38.89
C GLU A 117 1.32 -37.66 -40.35
N GLY A 118 0.13 -38.22 -40.64
CA GLY A 118 -0.45 -38.16 -41.95
C GLY A 118 0.13 -39.14 -43.00
N LYS A 119 1.13 -39.96 -42.62
CA LYS A 119 1.69 -41.03 -43.49
C LYS A 119 1.11 -42.36 -43.11
N PHE A 120 0.70 -43.12 -44.12
CA PHE A 120 0.23 -44.49 -43.93
C PHE A 120 1.41 -45.43 -43.73
N LEU A 121 1.45 -46.10 -42.56
CA LEU A 121 2.55 -46.97 -42.12
C LEU A 121 2.30 -48.44 -42.48
N GLY A 122 1.05 -48.84 -42.56
CA GLY A 122 0.70 -50.23 -42.87
C GLY A 122 -0.69 -50.63 -42.34
N THR A 123 -1.00 -51.91 -42.47
CA THR A 123 -2.27 -52.46 -42.04
C THR A 123 -2.02 -53.64 -41.06
N LEU A 124 -2.69 -53.57 -39.92
CA LEU A 124 -2.70 -54.63 -38.90
C LEU A 124 -4.02 -55.38 -38.94
N ILE A 125 -3.94 -56.73 -38.97
CA ILE A 125 -5.11 -57.64 -38.93
C ILE A 125 -4.93 -58.56 -37.73
N VAL A 126 -5.94 -58.62 -36.85
CA VAL A 126 -5.95 -59.49 -35.66
C VAL A 126 -7.17 -60.39 -35.75
N GLY A 127 -6.96 -61.70 -35.71
CA GLY A 127 -8.02 -62.73 -35.69
C GLY A 127 -8.12 -63.43 -34.34
N ILE A 128 -9.35 -63.70 -33.93
CA ILE A 128 -9.63 -64.42 -32.66
C ILE A 128 -10.35 -65.74 -32.90
N ASN A 129 -10.26 -66.64 -31.95
CA ASN A 129 -10.92 -67.93 -31.94
C ASN A 129 -12.16 -67.86 -31.05
N SER A 130 -13.35 -68.05 -31.63
CA SER A 130 -14.58 -68.22 -30.85
C SER A 130 -14.83 -69.70 -30.59
N ASN A 131 -14.68 -70.13 -29.34
CA ASN A 131 -14.97 -71.53 -28.95
C ASN A 131 -16.48 -71.75 -28.74
N SER A 132 -17.12 -72.48 -29.64
CA SER A 132 -18.50 -72.94 -29.46
C SER A 132 -18.53 -74.41 -29.02
N THR A 133 -18.90 -74.67 -27.79
CA THR A 133 -19.15 -76.03 -27.28
C THR A 133 -20.62 -76.35 -27.38
N LEU A 134 -20.91 -77.46 -28.12
CA LEU A 134 -22.25 -77.99 -28.31
C LEU A 134 -22.68 -78.85 -27.11
N ILE A 135 -23.76 -78.45 -26.46
CA ILE A 135 -24.40 -79.20 -25.40
C ILE A 135 -25.50 -80.10 -25.96
N ASN A 136 -25.34 -81.39 -25.81
CA ASN A 136 -26.22 -82.38 -26.41
C ASN A 136 -27.46 -82.68 -25.51
N ASN A 137 -28.63 -82.86 -26.14
CA ASN A 137 -29.96 -82.91 -25.54
C ASN A 137 -30.30 -84.26 -24.92
N SER A 138 -30.41 -84.30 -23.57
CA SER A 138 -31.18 -85.30 -22.87
C SER A 138 -32.08 -84.70 -21.79
N ARG A 139 -33.24 -85.27 -21.49
CA ARG A 139 -34.20 -84.69 -20.50
C ARG A 139 -33.59 -84.52 -19.12
N LEU A 140 -32.64 -85.41 -18.74
CA LEU A 140 -31.90 -85.31 -17.48
C LEU A 140 -30.96 -84.06 -17.50
N THR A 141 -30.33 -83.80 -18.62
CA THR A 141 -29.47 -82.60 -18.76
C THR A 141 -30.28 -81.35 -18.67
N ILE A 142 -31.53 -81.35 -19.21
CA ILE A 142 -32.40 -80.16 -19.10
C ILE A 142 -32.80 -79.88 -17.66
N GLY A 143 -33.09 -80.95 -16.84
CA GLY A 143 -33.39 -80.76 -15.42
C GLY A 143 -32.19 -80.31 -14.59
N ILE A 144 -31.02 -80.86 -14.87
CA ILE A 144 -29.78 -80.42 -14.25
C ILE A 144 -29.43 -79.01 -14.67
N ILE A 145 -29.59 -78.72 -15.95
CA ILE A 145 -29.38 -77.33 -16.49
C ILE A 145 -30.38 -76.34 -15.86
N ALA A 146 -31.64 -76.74 -15.64
CA ALA A 146 -32.62 -75.88 -14.99
C ALA A 146 -32.28 -75.59 -13.54
N ILE A 147 -31.84 -76.63 -12.79
CA ILE A 147 -31.41 -76.50 -11.38
C ILE A 147 -30.13 -75.60 -11.31
N VAL A 148 -29.17 -75.93 -12.16
CA VAL A 148 -27.96 -75.10 -12.28
C VAL A 148 -28.28 -73.68 -12.69
N PHE A 149 -29.22 -73.53 -13.65
CA PHE A 149 -29.67 -72.24 -14.08
C PHE A 149 -30.37 -71.44 -12.98
N ILE A 150 -31.27 -72.09 -12.23
CA ILE A 150 -31.93 -71.41 -11.09
C ILE A 150 -30.91 -71.12 -9.99
N GLY A 151 -30.03 -72.09 -9.66
CA GLY A 151 -28.93 -71.86 -8.73
C GLY A 151 -27.99 -70.70 -9.15
N PHE A 152 -27.69 -70.66 -10.44
CA PHE A 152 -26.90 -69.58 -11.03
C PHE A 152 -27.59 -68.24 -10.91
N TRP A 153 -28.93 -68.18 -11.20
CA TRP A 153 -29.70 -66.94 -11.02
C TRP A 153 -29.77 -66.51 -9.55
N ILE A 154 -29.98 -67.46 -8.64
CA ILE A 154 -29.95 -67.18 -7.19
C ILE A 154 -28.57 -66.65 -6.82
N PHE A 155 -27.52 -67.31 -7.28
CA PHE A 155 -26.14 -66.86 -7.03
C PHE A 155 -25.85 -65.50 -7.63
N LEU A 156 -26.32 -65.23 -8.84
CA LEU A 156 -26.21 -63.90 -9.49
C LEU A 156 -26.96 -62.82 -8.72
N ILE A 157 -28.20 -63.17 -8.25
CA ILE A 157 -29.01 -62.21 -7.49
C ILE A 157 -28.32 -61.93 -6.14
N LEU A 158 -27.88 -62.95 -5.44
CA LEU A 158 -27.13 -62.81 -4.19
C LEU A 158 -25.83 -62.05 -4.40
N GLY A 159 -25.10 -62.40 -5.48
CA GLY A 159 -23.88 -61.70 -5.87
C GLY A 159 -24.15 -60.26 -6.27
N ALA A 160 -25.23 -59.97 -6.99
CA ALA A 160 -25.63 -58.63 -7.36
C ALA A 160 -26.03 -57.79 -6.15
N VAL A 161 -26.80 -58.38 -5.21
CA VAL A 161 -27.17 -57.76 -3.95
C VAL A 161 -25.92 -57.50 -3.10
N PHE A 162 -25.07 -58.51 -2.96
CA PHE A 162 -23.79 -58.38 -2.24
C PHE A 162 -22.92 -57.29 -2.87
N ASN A 163 -22.79 -57.31 -4.19
CA ASN A 163 -22.02 -56.31 -4.92
C ASN A 163 -22.63 -54.90 -4.77
N ALA A 164 -23.98 -54.81 -4.81
CA ALA A 164 -24.67 -53.54 -4.60
C ALA A 164 -24.35 -52.91 -3.23
N PHE A 165 -24.34 -53.74 -2.19
CA PHE A 165 -24.05 -53.25 -0.84
C PHE A 165 -22.55 -53.07 -0.56
N THR A 166 -21.71 -53.97 -1.11
CA THR A 166 -20.27 -54.00 -0.79
C THR A 166 -19.43 -53.11 -1.70
N ILE A 167 -19.88 -52.87 -2.93
CA ILE A 167 -19.10 -52.10 -3.92
C ILE A 167 -19.86 -50.87 -4.39
N VAL A 168 -21.10 -51.05 -4.87
CA VAL A 168 -21.81 -49.95 -5.53
C VAL A 168 -22.18 -48.82 -4.54
N LYS A 169 -22.70 -49.23 -3.37
CA LYS A 169 -23.11 -48.25 -2.34
C LYS A 169 -21.93 -47.42 -1.83
N PRO A 170 -20.77 -47.99 -1.44
CA PRO A 170 -19.60 -47.22 -1.03
C PRO A 170 -19.08 -46.29 -2.11
N ILE A 171 -19.01 -46.78 -3.36
CA ILE A 171 -18.56 -45.96 -4.49
C ILE A 171 -19.51 -44.79 -4.73
N LYS A 172 -20.83 -45.00 -4.65
CA LYS A 172 -21.81 -43.96 -4.80
C LYS A 172 -21.70 -42.87 -3.71
N GLU A 173 -21.59 -43.30 -2.45
CA GLU A 173 -21.41 -42.41 -1.32
C GLU A 173 -20.08 -41.62 -1.44
N LEU A 174 -19.01 -42.34 -1.83
CA LEU A 174 -17.72 -41.68 -2.08
C LEU A 174 -17.80 -40.69 -3.24
N SER A 175 -18.51 -41.04 -4.32
CA SER A 175 -18.74 -40.12 -5.46
C SER A 175 -19.51 -38.87 -5.04
N VAL A 176 -20.56 -39.04 -4.21
CA VAL A 176 -21.29 -37.89 -3.65
C VAL A 176 -20.41 -37.05 -2.73
N GLY A 177 -19.62 -37.73 -1.88
CA GLY A 177 -18.67 -37.07 -0.99
C GLY A 177 -17.63 -36.24 -1.76
N VAL A 178 -17.04 -36.84 -2.81
CA VAL A 178 -16.08 -36.15 -3.67
C VAL A 178 -16.70 -34.93 -4.35
N LYS A 179 -17.94 -35.08 -4.84
CA LYS A 179 -18.67 -33.96 -5.46
C LYS A 179 -18.90 -32.83 -4.45
N ASN A 180 -19.34 -33.16 -3.25
CA ASN A 180 -19.55 -32.17 -2.20
C ASN A 180 -18.25 -31.44 -1.82
N ILE A 181 -17.13 -32.16 -1.77
CA ILE A 181 -15.80 -31.55 -1.56
C ILE A 181 -15.44 -30.66 -2.75
N ALA A 182 -15.69 -31.08 -3.99
CA ALA A 182 -15.44 -30.27 -5.19
C ALA A 182 -16.29 -28.98 -5.21
N ASP A 183 -17.51 -29.03 -4.67
CA ASP A 183 -18.39 -27.89 -4.49
C ASP A 183 -18.03 -26.99 -3.29
N GLY A 184 -16.91 -27.30 -2.60
CA GLY A 184 -16.38 -26.50 -1.48
C GLY A 184 -16.89 -26.91 -0.10
N ASN A 185 -17.65 -27.98 0.03
CA ASN A 185 -18.10 -28.47 1.34
C ASN A 185 -17.08 -29.45 1.95
N PHE A 186 -16.00 -28.91 2.50
CA PHE A 186 -14.93 -29.71 3.12
C PHE A 186 -15.30 -30.32 4.49
N ARG A 187 -16.47 -30.00 5.05
CA ARG A 187 -16.98 -30.61 6.29
C ARG A 187 -17.62 -31.98 6.07
N GLN A 188 -17.88 -32.37 4.81
CA GLN A 188 -18.45 -33.63 4.46
C GLN A 188 -17.58 -34.81 4.96
N ARG A 189 -18.22 -35.78 5.61
CA ARG A 189 -17.60 -37.05 6.05
C ARG A 189 -18.48 -38.19 5.61
N ILE A 190 -17.85 -39.35 5.35
CA ILE A 190 -18.56 -40.56 5.01
C ILE A 190 -18.49 -41.46 6.24
N GLU A 191 -19.66 -41.70 6.84
CA GLU A 191 -19.83 -42.48 8.08
C GLU A 191 -20.43 -43.84 7.75
N LEU A 192 -19.72 -44.70 7.02
CA LEU A 192 -20.18 -46.01 6.67
C LEU A 192 -19.25 -47.08 7.29
N PRO A 193 -19.80 -48.11 7.91
CA PRO A 193 -19.03 -49.19 8.53
C PRO A 193 -18.53 -50.18 7.47
N PHE A 194 -17.62 -49.77 6.62
CA PHE A 194 -16.98 -50.65 5.65
C PHE A 194 -15.64 -51.13 6.18
N GLY A 195 -15.38 -52.44 6.04
CA GLY A 195 -14.07 -53.04 6.30
C GLY A 195 -13.24 -53.18 5.01
N GLY A 196 -11.99 -53.62 5.16
CA GLY A 196 -11.10 -53.87 4.04
C GLY A 196 -10.67 -52.62 3.28
N GLU A 197 -10.43 -52.78 1.98
CA GLU A 197 -9.89 -51.71 1.10
C GLU A 197 -10.81 -50.49 1.00
N PHE A 198 -12.13 -50.70 0.99
CA PHE A 198 -13.09 -49.57 0.97
C PHE A 198 -13.10 -48.80 2.29
N GLY A 199 -12.92 -49.48 3.42
CA GLY A 199 -12.76 -48.80 4.70
C GLY A 199 -11.53 -47.92 4.73
N ASN A 200 -10.41 -48.41 4.22
CA ASN A 200 -9.18 -47.64 4.10
C ASN A 200 -9.36 -46.43 3.14
N LEU A 201 -10.08 -46.63 2.03
CA LEU A 201 -10.36 -45.58 1.09
C LEU A 201 -11.22 -44.46 1.71
N ILE A 202 -12.26 -44.84 2.49
CA ILE A 202 -13.10 -43.87 3.22
C ILE A 202 -12.30 -43.13 4.29
N LEU A 203 -11.42 -43.83 5.01
CA LEU A 203 -10.54 -43.19 6.00
C LEU A 203 -9.61 -42.16 5.33
N ASN A 204 -8.99 -42.55 4.21
CA ASN A 204 -8.15 -41.64 3.44
C ASN A 204 -8.93 -40.44 2.87
N PHE A 205 -10.17 -40.69 2.38
CA PHE A 205 -11.07 -39.63 1.94
C PHE A 205 -11.41 -38.66 3.07
N ASN A 206 -11.79 -39.17 4.23
CA ASN A 206 -12.13 -38.36 5.39
C ASN A 206 -10.92 -37.56 5.91
N GLU A 207 -9.72 -38.19 5.86
CA GLU A 207 -8.47 -37.48 6.21
C GLU A 207 -8.13 -36.38 5.21
N MET A 208 -8.31 -36.66 3.91
CA MET A 208 -8.18 -35.62 2.87
C MET A 208 -9.17 -34.46 3.10
N GLY A 209 -10.45 -34.77 3.38
CA GLY A 209 -11.46 -33.76 3.70
C GLY A 209 -11.10 -32.96 4.94
N ARG A 210 -10.51 -33.57 5.97
CA ARG A 210 -10.03 -32.89 7.18
C ARG A 210 -8.86 -31.93 6.86
N ARG A 211 -7.91 -32.39 6.03
CA ARG A 211 -6.77 -31.55 5.62
C ARG A 211 -7.21 -30.38 4.76
N LEU A 212 -8.13 -30.60 3.83
CA LEU A 212 -8.69 -29.51 3.00
C LEU A 212 -9.47 -28.49 3.83
N GLN A 213 -10.30 -28.96 4.77
CA GLN A 213 -11.00 -28.08 5.70
C GLN A 213 -10.02 -27.23 6.52
N LYS A 214 -9.00 -27.86 7.12
CA LYS A 214 -7.96 -27.15 7.87
C LYS A 214 -7.17 -26.17 7.00
N PHE A 215 -6.91 -26.56 5.76
CA PHE A 215 -6.23 -25.68 4.80
C PHE A 215 -7.08 -24.46 4.45
N GLU A 216 -8.39 -24.64 4.21
CA GLU A 216 -9.32 -23.54 3.97
C GLU A 216 -9.43 -22.63 5.19
N GLU A 217 -9.63 -23.20 6.39
CA GLU A 217 -9.71 -22.44 7.65
C GLU A 217 -8.43 -21.63 7.88
N ASN A 218 -7.26 -22.25 7.72
CA ASN A 218 -5.97 -21.56 7.85
C ASN A 218 -5.78 -20.46 6.79
N ASN A 219 -6.19 -20.70 5.54
CA ASN A 219 -6.10 -19.69 4.49
C ASN A 219 -7.02 -18.49 4.77
N VAL A 220 -8.25 -18.75 5.22
CA VAL A 220 -9.18 -17.69 5.60
C VAL A 220 -8.64 -16.92 6.79
N GLU A 221 -8.13 -17.60 7.80
CA GLU A 221 -7.50 -16.97 8.98
C GLU A 221 -6.27 -16.16 8.58
N GLN A 222 -5.39 -16.71 7.74
CA GLN A 222 -4.22 -15.99 7.24
C GLN A 222 -4.60 -14.72 6.46
N VAL A 223 -5.59 -14.80 5.56
CA VAL A 223 -6.08 -13.63 4.81
C VAL A 223 -6.68 -12.60 5.74
N MET A 224 -7.45 -13.04 6.77
CA MET A 224 -8.00 -12.14 7.77
C MET A 224 -6.91 -11.48 8.62
N ASP A 225 -5.90 -12.25 9.03
CA ASP A 225 -4.74 -11.74 9.76
C ASP A 225 -3.94 -10.74 8.93
N GLU A 226 -3.66 -11.04 7.67
CA GLU A 226 -2.98 -10.12 6.77
C GLU A 226 -3.79 -8.84 6.56
N LYS A 227 -5.11 -8.97 6.37
CA LYS A 227 -6.01 -7.82 6.29
C LYS A 227 -5.97 -6.99 7.55
N THR A 228 -6.07 -7.62 8.72
CA THR A 228 -6.03 -6.92 10.02
C THR A 228 -4.68 -6.22 10.25
N LYS A 229 -3.58 -6.87 9.87
CA LYS A 229 -2.23 -6.25 9.92
C LYS A 229 -2.15 -5.02 9.02
N LEU A 230 -2.67 -5.12 7.80
CA LEU A 230 -2.72 -3.98 6.86
C LEU A 230 -3.60 -2.85 7.40
N GLU A 231 -4.78 -3.15 7.94
CA GLU A 231 -5.67 -2.15 8.55
C GLU A 231 -4.99 -1.47 9.75
N ASN A 232 -4.31 -2.23 10.60
CA ASN A 232 -3.54 -1.70 11.72
C ASN A 232 -2.37 -0.84 11.24
N LEU A 233 -1.59 -1.28 10.26
CA LEU A 233 -0.51 -0.48 9.67
C LEU A 233 -1.04 0.84 9.11
N VAL A 234 -2.13 0.80 8.34
CA VAL A 234 -2.73 2.01 7.77
C VAL A 234 -3.29 2.93 8.87
N SER A 235 -3.80 2.38 9.97
CA SER A 235 -4.32 3.17 11.10
C SER A 235 -3.21 3.88 11.90
N THR A 236 -1.99 3.32 11.95
CA THR A 236 -0.84 3.92 12.65
C THR A 236 -0.15 5.01 11.84
N ILE A 237 -0.44 5.14 10.55
CA ILE A 237 0.11 6.20 9.71
C ILE A 237 -0.50 7.54 10.15
N ALA A 238 0.38 8.49 10.50
CA ALA A 238 -0.04 9.85 10.89
C ALA A 238 -0.69 10.63 9.74
N ASP A 239 -0.32 10.31 8.50
CA ASP A 239 -0.95 10.88 7.32
C ASP A 239 -2.33 10.23 7.06
N GLY A 240 -3.27 11.00 6.55
CA GLY A 240 -4.55 10.48 6.08
C GLY A 240 -4.35 9.59 4.85
N ALA A 241 -4.86 8.38 4.91
CA ALA A 241 -4.83 7.44 3.79
C ALA A 241 -6.27 7.08 3.38
N VAL A 242 -6.57 7.25 2.09
CA VAL A 242 -7.85 6.87 1.49
C VAL A 242 -7.58 6.06 0.23
N LEU A 243 -8.27 4.94 0.10
CA LEU A 243 -8.31 4.13 -1.11
C LEU A 243 -9.71 4.20 -1.72
N LEU A 244 -9.76 4.55 -2.99
CA LEU A 244 -11.01 4.65 -3.76
C LEU A 244 -11.03 3.58 -4.86
N ASP A 245 -12.24 3.15 -5.21
CA ASP A 245 -12.48 2.35 -6.42
C ASP A 245 -12.48 3.23 -7.70
N ASN A 246 -12.69 2.60 -8.85
CA ASN A 246 -12.77 3.31 -10.14
C ASN A 246 -13.98 4.27 -10.23
N ASN A 247 -14.96 4.13 -9.36
CA ASN A 247 -16.15 4.99 -9.27
C ASN A 247 -15.99 6.07 -8.19
N LEU A 248 -14.78 6.21 -7.62
CA LEU A 248 -14.44 7.12 -6.52
C LEU A 248 -15.18 6.80 -5.20
N ASN A 249 -15.66 5.57 -5.01
CA ASN A 249 -16.21 5.14 -3.73
C ASN A 249 -15.08 4.74 -2.78
N ILE A 250 -15.27 5.00 -1.52
CA ILE A 250 -14.30 4.71 -0.47
C ILE A 250 -14.24 3.20 -0.23
N ILE A 251 -13.07 2.60 -0.48
CA ILE A 251 -12.75 1.21 -0.12
C ILE A 251 -12.17 1.17 1.30
N LEU A 252 -11.26 2.10 1.59
CA LEU A 252 -10.57 2.21 2.87
C LEU A 252 -10.31 3.67 3.20
N ILE A 253 -10.46 4.02 4.45
CA ILE A 253 -10.12 5.34 5.00
C ILE A 253 -9.60 5.13 6.43
N ASN A 254 -8.44 5.72 6.76
CA ASN A 254 -7.90 5.64 8.11
C ASN A 254 -8.43 6.79 9.00
N GLU A 255 -8.17 6.69 10.29
CA GLU A 255 -8.64 7.66 11.29
C GLU A 255 -8.00 9.05 11.08
N ALA A 256 -6.74 9.09 10.67
CA ALA A 256 -6.06 10.34 10.34
C ALA A 256 -6.75 11.08 9.19
N ALA A 257 -7.18 10.37 8.13
CA ALA A 257 -7.92 10.97 7.01
C ALA A 257 -9.29 11.53 7.44
N LEU A 258 -10.01 10.80 8.32
CA LEU A 258 -11.28 11.28 8.87
C LEU A 258 -11.08 12.61 9.61
N ASN A 259 -10.10 12.66 10.48
CA ASN A 259 -9.78 13.85 11.28
C ASN A 259 -9.33 15.03 10.40
N LEU A 260 -8.43 14.79 9.43
CA LEU A 260 -7.92 15.83 8.54
C LEU A 260 -9.00 16.37 7.59
N LEU A 261 -9.92 15.52 7.13
CA LEU A 261 -11.04 15.93 6.28
C LEU A 261 -12.24 16.47 7.07
N GLY A 262 -12.22 16.39 8.40
CA GLY A 262 -13.33 16.81 9.26
C GLY A 262 -14.56 15.92 9.13
N LEU A 263 -14.39 14.64 8.79
CA LEU A 263 -15.48 13.70 8.59
C LEU A 263 -15.80 12.97 9.91
N ARG A 264 -17.10 12.79 10.20
CA ARG A 264 -17.53 12.08 11.41
C ARG A 264 -17.57 10.57 11.17
N LYS A 265 -17.03 9.79 12.12
CA LYS A 265 -17.01 8.32 12.10
C LYS A 265 -18.41 7.67 12.17
N THR A 266 -19.43 8.44 12.52
CA THR A 266 -20.82 7.95 12.69
C THR A 266 -21.55 7.66 11.38
N ILE A 267 -21.02 8.09 10.23
CA ILE A 267 -21.65 7.88 8.93
C ILE A 267 -20.98 6.67 8.27
N PRO A 268 -21.72 5.72 7.69
CA PRO A 268 -21.14 4.62 6.93
C PRO A 268 -20.52 5.17 5.62
N LEU A 269 -19.24 5.54 5.70
CA LEU A 269 -18.52 6.17 4.59
C LEU A 269 -18.05 5.14 3.55
N ILE A 270 -17.81 3.89 3.96
CA ILE A 270 -17.34 2.82 3.07
C ILE A 270 -18.40 2.53 2.00
N ARG A 271 -17.98 2.40 0.78
CA ARG A 271 -18.80 2.24 -0.45
C ARG A 271 -19.63 3.46 -0.84
N THR A 272 -19.37 4.63 -0.22
CA THR A 272 -19.96 5.90 -0.67
C THR A 272 -18.93 6.72 -1.43
N PRO A 273 -19.35 7.56 -2.39
CA PRO A 273 -18.42 8.43 -3.12
C PRO A 273 -17.79 9.49 -2.19
N LEU A 274 -16.47 9.53 -2.12
CA LEU A 274 -15.75 10.47 -1.26
C LEU A 274 -16.15 11.94 -1.51
N TRP A 275 -16.34 12.32 -2.77
CA TRP A 275 -16.65 13.69 -3.15
C TRP A 275 -17.93 14.23 -2.53
N LYS A 276 -18.93 13.37 -2.23
CA LYS A 276 -20.18 13.80 -1.57
C LYS A 276 -19.98 14.36 -0.16
N HIS A 277 -18.90 13.99 0.48
CA HIS A 277 -18.60 14.36 1.86
C HIS A 277 -17.62 15.52 1.97
N LEU A 278 -17.10 16.02 0.84
CA LEU A 278 -16.13 17.10 0.80
C LEU A 278 -16.78 18.46 0.47
N PRO A 279 -16.24 19.59 0.94
CA PRO A 279 -16.64 20.93 0.52
C PRO A 279 -16.47 21.12 -0.99
N VAL A 280 -17.31 21.94 -1.62
CA VAL A 280 -17.35 22.17 -3.07
C VAL A 280 -15.99 22.61 -3.63
N ASP A 281 -15.25 23.45 -2.90
CA ASP A 281 -13.95 23.93 -3.34
C ASP A 281 -12.91 22.82 -3.41
N ILE A 282 -12.97 21.88 -2.46
CA ILE A 282 -12.09 20.70 -2.44
C ILE A 282 -12.50 19.72 -3.55
N GLN A 283 -13.82 19.54 -3.78
CA GLN A 283 -14.31 18.74 -4.90
C GLN A 283 -13.72 19.20 -6.23
N LYS A 284 -13.81 20.50 -6.53
CA LYS A 284 -13.26 21.07 -7.78
C LYS A 284 -11.76 20.78 -7.95
N LYS A 285 -10.96 21.01 -6.89
CA LYS A 285 -9.52 20.75 -6.89
C LYS A 285 -9.21 19.28 -7.08
N MET A 286 -9.97 18.41 -6.40
CA MET A 286 -9.83 16.96 -6.49
C MET A 286 -10.12 16.47 -7.92
N PHE A 287 -11.20 16.91 -8.55
CA PHE A 287 -11.53 16.51 -9.92
C PHE A 287 -10.49 16.99 -10.94
N LEU A 288 -9.98 18.21 -10.81
CA LEU A 288 -8.89 18.71 -11.66
C LEU A 288 -7.61 17.88 -11.49
N ALA A 289 -7.24 17.57 -10.24
CA ALA A 289 -6.07 16.77 -9.94
C ALA A 289 -6.25 15.30 -10.43
N LEU A 290 -7.45 14.74 -10.33
CA LEU A 290 -7.79 13.43 -10.88
C LEU A 290 -7.62 13.40 -12.41
N GLN A 291 -8.14 14.40 -13.10
CA GLN A 291 -8.00 14.51 -14.56
C GLN A 291 -6.53 14.64 -14.97
N GLN A 292 -5.75 15.43 -14.24
CA GLN A 292 -4.29 15.51 -14.46
C GLN A 292 -3.60 14.17 -14.23
N THR A 293 -3.92 13.47 -13.12
CA THR A 293 -3.31 12.17 -12.78
C THR A 293 -3.63 11.11 -13.84
N ILE A 294 -4.86 11.09 -14.37
CA ILE A 294 -5.27 10.15 -15.41
C ILE A 294 -4.54 10.45 -16.73
N ASN A 295 -4.44 11.73 -17.12
CA ASN A 295 -3.81 12.12 -18.37
C ASN A 295 -2.29 11.96 -18.37
N SER A 296 -1.64 12.27 -17.25
CA SER A 296 -0.17 12.21 -17.12
C SER A 296 0.35 10.85 -16.64
N GLN A 297 -0.53 9.99 -16.11
CA GLN A 297 -0.19 8.74 -15.43
C GLN A 297 0.84 8.91 -14.27
N THR A 298 0.99 10.13 -13.79
CA THR A 298 1.87 10.50 -12.67
C THR A 298 1.03 10.93 -11.48
N SER A 299 1.64 10.97 -10.28
CA SER A 299 0.96 11.49 -9.10
C SER A 299 0.71 13.00 -9.24
N SER A 300 -0.48 13.46 -8.91
CA SER A 300 -0.78 14.90 -8.81
C SER A 300 -0.94 15.32 -7.36
N ILE A 301 -0.64 16.58 -7.10
CA ILE A 301 -0.66 17.18 -5.76
C ILE A 301 -1.54 18.41 -5.81
N PHE A 302 -2.40 18.57 -4.82
CA PHE A 302 -3.11 19.83 -4.61
C PHE A 302 -3.15 20.20 -3.12
N TYR A 303 -3.35 21.49 -2.87
CA TYR A 303 -3.47 22.05 -1.52
C TYR A 303 -4.89 22.56 -1.29
N ALA A 304 -5.42 22.27 -0.09
CA ALA A 304 -6.74 22.73 0.31
C ALA A 304 -6.75 23.22 1.76
N GLU A 305 -7.65 24.16 2.06
CA GLU A 305 -7.90 24.61 3.43
C GLU A 305 -9.21 23.97 3.90
N ILE A 306 -9.20 23.40 5.08
CA ILE A 306 -10.37 22.79 5.72
C ILE A 306 -10.62 23.50 7.04
N ASN A 307 -11.88 23.86 7.28
CA ASN A 307 -12.33 24.36 8.56
C ASN A 307 -12.61 23.18 9.49
N ASN A 308 -11.71 22.90 10.43
CA ASN A 308 -11.92 21.87 11.44
C ASN A 308 -12.90 22.36 12.50
N LEU A 309 -14.17 22.04 12.32
CA LEU A 309 -15.24 22.31 13.28
C LEU A 309 -15.26 21.32 14.47
N ILE A 310 -14.41 20.28 14.44
CA ILE A 310 -14.51 19.13 15.36
C ILE A 310 -13.63 19.27 16.59
N GLN A 311 -12.53 20.05 16.57
CA GLN A 311 -11.53 20.04 17.66
C GLN A 311 -11.50 21.25 18.57
N SER A 312 -12.18 22.36 18.27
CA SER A 312 -12.25 23.50 19.18
C SER A 312 -13.41 24.43 18.84
N GLU A 313 -13.97 25.09 19.84
CA GLU A 313 -14.95 26.19 19.70
C GLU A 313 -14.42 27.37 18.85
N ASN A 314 -13.11 27.41 18.59
CA ASN A 314 -12.48 28.31 17.65
C ASN A 314 -12.10 27.52 16.39
N ALA A 315 -12.85 27.71 15.30
CA ALA A 315 -12.59 27.13 13.98
C ALA A 315 -11.14 27.42 13.53
N THR A 316 -10.23 26.52 13.76
CA THR A 316 -8.85 26.62 13.25
C THR A 316 -8.84 26.11 11.83
N LYS A 317 -8.40 26.97 10.89
CA LYS A 317 -8.19 26.57 9.50
C LYS A 317 -6.96 25.66 9.43
N SER A 318 -7.15 24.43 9.03
CA SER A 318 -6.06 23.51 8.73
C SER A 318 -5.77 23.54 7.23
N SER A 319 -4.52 23.52 6.87
CA SER A 319 -4.09 23.39 5.49
C SER A 319 -3.62 21.97 5.24
N ILE A 320 -4.22 21.31 4.25
CA ILE A 320 -3.87 19.96 3.87
C ILE A 320 -3.21 19.93 2.49
N ARG A 321 -2.25 19.04 2.35
CA ARG A 321 -1.64 18.63 1.10
C ARG A 321 -2.21 17.27 0.72
N VAL A 322 -2.82 17.15 -0.46
CA VAL A 322 -3.40 15.90 -0.94
C VAL A 322 -2.61 15.41 -2.15
N ILE A 323 -2.15 14.19 -2.08
CA ILE A 323 -1.41 13.51 -3.14
C ILE A 323 -2.29 12.38 -3.68
N LEU A 324 -2.56 12.42 -5.00
CA LEU A 324 -3.31 11.38 -5.71
C LEU A 324 -2.36 10.50 -6.50
N LYS A 325 -2.59 9.19 -6.43
CA LYS A 325 -1.84 8.21 -7.21
C LYS A 325 -2.77 7.10 -7.70
N LEU A 326 -2.61 6.68 -8.97
CA LEU A 326 -3.33 5.56 -9.55
C LEU A 326 -2.76 4.23 -9.06
N VAL A 327 -3.63 3.29 -8.74
CA VAL A 327 -3.26 1.93 -8.33
C VAL A 327 -3.59 0.97 -9.46
N TYR A 328 -2.56 0.28 -9.94
CA TYR A 328 -2.68 -0.71 -11.01
C TYR A 328 -2.49 -2.12 -10.47
N ASN A 329 -3.25 -3.06 -11.00
CA ASN A 329 -3.02 -4.48 -10.77
C ASN A 329 -2.21 -5.05 -11.95
N TYR A 330 -1.05 -5.63 -11.63
CA TYR A 330 -0.14 -6.28 -12.58
C TYR A 330 -0.42 -7.78 -12.61
N LYS A 331 -1.53 -8.22 -13.23
CA LYS A 331 -1.77 -9.65 -13.49
C LYS A 331 -1.68 -9.93 -14.99
N ASN A 332 -0.79 -10.85 -15.38
CA ASN A 332 -0.70 -11.43 -16.75
C ASN A 332 -0.58 -10.40 -17.88
N SER A 333 0.48 -9.55 -17.86
CA SER A 333 0.82 -8.59 -18.94
C SER A 333 -0.23 -7.51 -19.24
N PHE A 334 -1.34 -7.44 -18.51
CA PHE A 334 -2.33 -6.36 -18.60
C PHE A 334 -2.30 -5.50 -17.34
N THR A 335 -2.02 -4.21 -17.52
CA THR A 335 -2.17 -3.21 -16.46
C THR A 335 -3.62 -2.77 -16.39
N ARG A 336 -4.36 -3.18 -15.35
CA ARG A 336 -5.72 -2.73 -15.10
C ARG A 336 -5.72 -1.75 -13.95
N LEU A 337 -6.29 -0.56 -14.15
CA LEU A 337 -6.55 0.38 -13.06
C LEU A 337 -7.50 -0.28 -12.05
N THR A 338 -7.06 -0.38 -10.80
CA THR A 338 -7.82 -1.01 -9.73
C THR A 338 -8.43 0.01 -8.78
N GLY A 339 -7.85 1.20 -8.71
CA GLY A 339 -8.35 2.26 -7.84
C GLY A 339 -7.41 3.46 -7.78
N ILE A 340 -7.71 4.36 -6.85
CA ILE A 340 -6.97 5.61 -6.64
C ILE A 340 -6.65 5.72 -5.16
N THR A 341 -5.39 6.01 -4.83
CA THR A 341 -4.98 6.35 -3.46
C THR A 341 -4.90 7.85 -3.29
N LEU A 342 -5.39 8.32 -2.15
CA LEU A 342 -5.17 9.68 -1.68
C LEU A 342 -4.37 9.62 -0.38
N THR A 343 -3.25 10.34 -0.36
CA THR A 343 -2.51 10.61 0.86
C THR A 343 -2.75 12.05 1.27
N ILE A 344 -3.18 12.28 2.49
CA ILE A 344 -3.57 13.59 3.03
C ILE A 344 -2.62 13.93 4.16
N GLN A 345 -1.87 15.00 3.99
CA GLN A 345 -0.87 15.47 4.96
C GLN A 345 -1.32 16.78 5.57
N ASP A 346 -1.15 16.92 6.89
CA ASP A 346 -1.32 18.21 7.54
C ASP A 346 -0.11 19.09 7.24
N ASN A 347 -0.33 20.09 6.45
CA ASN A 347 0.71 21.06 6.05
C ASN A 347 0.55 22.41 6.77
N THR A 348 -0.28 22.46 7.81
CA THR A 348 -0.64 23.70 8.49
C THR A 348 0.59 24.38 9.08
N ARG A 349 1.41 23.63 9.80
CA ARG A 349 2.62 24.14 10.46
C ARG A 349 3.66 24.62 9.43
N GLU A 350 3.87 23.86 8.37
CA GLU A 350 4.83 24.19 7.32
C GLU A 350 4.43 25.48 6.59
N LEU A 351 3.16 25.61 6.20
CA LEU A 351 2.63 26.81 5.58
C LEU A 351 2.65 28.01 6.53
N GLN A 352 2.40 27.82 7.82
CA GLN A 352 2.52 28.89 8.80
C GLN A 352 3.98 29.36 8.93
N LEU A 353 4.92 28.44 8.96
CA LEU A 353 6.35 28.75 8.98
C LEU A 353 6.78 29.51 7.72
N ASP A 354 6.35 29.03 6.54
CA ASP A 354 6.62 29.69 5.26
C ASP A 354 6.00 31.08 5.19
N LYS A 355 4.74 31.23 5.61
CA LYS A 355 4.09 32.54 5.68
C LYS A 355 4.84 33.48 6.61
N THR A 356 5.25 33.00 7.80
CA THR A 356 6.01 33.81 8.77
C THR A 356 7.37 34.20 8.20
N ARG A 357 8.05 33.25 7.51
CA ARG A 357 9.34 33.51 6.86
C ARG A 357 9.20 34.54 5.73
N ASN A 358 8.19 34.36 4.87
CA ASN A 358 7.94 35.30 3.77
C ASN A 358 7.56 36.71 4.27
N GLN A 359 6.74 36.77 5.34
CA GLN A 359 6.39 38.04 5.99
C GLN A 359 7.63 38.70 6.59
N PHE A 360 8.51 37.91 7.25
CA PHE A 360 9.77 38.38 7.77
C PHE A 360 10.65 39.00 6.66
N MET A 361 10.86 38.28 5.54
CA MET A 361 11.66 38.76 4.42
C MET A 361 11.06 40.03 3.77
N SER A 362 9.74 40.08 3.66
CA SER A 362 9.04 41.26 3.16
C SER A 362 9.26 42.47 4.06
N ASN A 363 9.11 42.28 5.38
CA ASN A 363 9.31 43.35 6.37
C ASN A 363 10.77 43.82 6.41
N VAL A 364 11.74 42.88 6.37
CA VAL A 364 13.17 43.23 6.25
C VAL A 364 13.42 44.10 5.03
N SER A 365 12.91 43.71 3.87
CA SER A 365 13.09 44.45 2.62
C SER A 365 12.50 45.87 2.71
N HIS A 366 11.34 46.01 3.34
CA HIS A 366 10.68 47.30 3.53
C HIS A 366 11.46 48.18 4.50
N GLU A 367 11.88 47.68 5.66
CA GLU A 367 12.62 48.42 6.70
C GLU A 367 14.05 48.78 6.26
N LEU A 368 14.67 48.06 5.33
CA LEU A 368 15.95 48.41 4.70
C LEU A 368 15.78 49.46 3.60
N ARG A 369 14.70 49.39 2.81
CA ARG A 369 14.47 50.27 1.68
C ARG A 369 14.28 51.72 2.13
N THR A 370 13.51 51.94 3.19
CA THR A 370 13.16 53.27 3.66
C THR A 370 14.39 54.12 4.02
N PRO A 371 15.31 53.69 4.95
CA PRO A 371 16.51 54.46 5.27
C PRO A 371 17.43 54.63 4.05
N LEU A 372 17.56 53.62 3.21
CA LEU A 372 18.38 53.67 2.00
C LEU A 372 17.86 54.74 1.02
N PHE A 373 16.54 54.79 0.82
CA PHE A 373 15.91 55.83 0.00
C PHE A 373 16.12 57.21 0.59
N ASN A 374 15.96 57.40 1.90
CA ASN A 374 16.20 58.66 2.58
C ASN A 374 17.66 59.12 2.40
N ILE A 375 18.63 58.25 2.68
CA ILE A 375 20.05 58.51 2.49
C ILE A 375 20.30 58.97 1.05
N LYS A 376 19.83 58.24 0.07
CA LYS A 376 19.98 58.55 -1.34
C LYS A 376 19.37 59.92 -1.69
N SER A 377 18.11 60.16 -1.29
CA SER A 377 17.40 61.39 -1.55
C SER A 377 18.12 62.64 -0.98
N PHE A 378 18.56 62.57 0.28
CA PHE A 378 19.27 63.69 0.91
C PHE A 378 20.64 63.93 0.27
N ILE A 379 21.35 62.87 -0.14
CA ILE A 379 22.62 63.02 -0.87
C ILE A 379 22.39 63.66 -2.26
N GLU A 380 21.39 63.15 -2.99
CA GLU A 380 21.02 63.68 -4.32
C GLU A 380 20.60 65.16 -4.21
N THR A 381 19.74 65.52 -3.26
CA THR A 381 19.31 66.85 -2.99
C THR A 381 20.50 67.74 -2.62
N THR A 382 21.41 67.29 -1.77
CA THR A 382 22.61 68.04 -1.41
C THR A 382 23.52 68.31 -2.62
N LYS A 383 23.61 67.31 -3.52
CA LYS A 383 24.41 67.46 -4.77
C LYS A 383 23.76 68.36 -5.78
N GLU A 384 22.46 68.26 -6.04
CA GLU A 384 21.72 69.04 -7.04
C GLU A 384 21.63 70.52 -6.67
N TYR A 385 21.32 70.80 -5.39
CA TYR A 385 21.15 72.14 -4.87
C TYR A 385 22.40 72.67 -4.15
N LYS A 386 23.59 72.21 -4.56
CA LYS A 386 24.88 72.51 -3.92
C LYS A 386 25.12 74.03 -3.70
N TYR A 387 24.67 74.89 -4.62
CA TYR A 387 24.90 76.34 -4.58
C TYR A 387 23.73 77.09 -3.95
N THR A 388 22.57 76.51 -3.81
CA THR A 388 21.36 77.16 -3.27
C THR A 388 21.11 76.84 -1.79
N LEU A 389 21.60 75.71 -1.29
CA LEU A 389 21.46 75.35 0.10
C LEU A 389 22.42 76.12 1.01
N SER A 390 21.90 76.58 2.14
CA SER A 390 22.73 77.20 3.20
C SER A 390 23.60 76.10 3.86
N ASN A 391 24.69 76.56 4.52
CA ASN A 391 25.56 75.59 5.26
C ASN A 391 24.82 74.88 6.39
N ASN A 392 23.85 75.53 7.03
CA ASN A 392 23.05 74.85 8.08
C ASN A 392 22.19 73.72 7.49
N GLN A 393 21.51 73.99 6.36
CA GLN A 393 20.72 72.95 5.66
C GLN A 393 21.59 71.83 5.18
N LYS A 394 22.80 72.06 4.68
CA LYS A 394 23.74 70.98 4.32
C LYS A 394 24.12 70.10 5.52
N ASN A 395 24.41 70.75 6.67
CA ASN A 395 24.74 70.08 7.88
C ASN A 395 23.54 69.25 8.40
N ASP A 396 22.31 69.76 8.36
CA ASP A 396 21.10 69.03 8.75
C ASP A 396 20.85 67.80 7.87
N PHE A 397 21.10 67.96 6.54
CA PHE A 397 20.98 66.78 5.64
C PHE A 397 22.05 65.74 5.92
N LEU A 398 23.31 66.16 6.11
CA LEU A 398 24.40 65.26 6.49
C LEU A 398 24.14 64.55 7.81
N GLU A 399 23.65 65.29 8.81
CA GLU A 399 23.25 64.69 10.10
C GLU A 399 22.11 63.67 9.93
N THR A 400 21.12 63.97 9.07
CA THR A 400 20.04 63.07 8.77
C THR A 400 20.55 61.79 8.07
N VAL A 401 21.44 61.94 7.06
CA VAL A 401 22.12 60.81 6.41
C VAL A 401 22.87 59.96 7.40
N ASN A 402 23.63 60.58 8.32
CA ASN A 402 24.37 59.86 9.36
C ASN A 402 23.41 59.07 10.27
N LYS A 403 22.34 59.71 10.75
CA LYS A 403 21.31 59.07 11.58
C LYS A 403 20.62 57.90 10.87
N GLU A 404 20.31 58.02 9.57
CA GLU A 404 19.72 56.92 8.82
C GLU A 404 20.73 55.78 8.55
N THR A 405 22.04 56.13 8.39
CA THR A 405 23.11 55.12 8.27
C THR A 405 23.30 54.32 9.54
N ASP A 406 23.32 55.00 10.71
CA ASP A 406 23.39 54.34 12.03
C ASP A 406 22.17 53.44 12.26
N ARG A 407 20.98 53.92 11.88
CA ARG A 407 19.74 53.12 11.92
C ARG A 407 19.83 51.87 11.06
N LEU A 408 20.33 52.01 9.82
CA LEU A 408 20.52 50.89 8.90
C LEU A 408 21.52 49.87 9.46
N THR A 409 22.66 50.33 9.97
CA THR A 409 23.68 49.49 10.59
C THR A 409 23.12 48.73 11.76
N LYS A 410 22.35 49.39 12.63
CA LYS A 410 21.69 48.76 13.77
C LYS A 410 20.70 47.68 13.29
N LEU A 411 19.86 47.94 12.30
CA LEU A 411 18.90 47.01 11.75
C LEU A 411 19.60 45.76 11.17
N VAL A 412 20.67 45.95 10.38
CA VAL A 412 21.46 44.84 9.82
C VAL A 412 22.05 43.98 10.94
N ASN A 413 22.63 44.59 11.98
CA ASN A 413 23.20 43.87 13.11
C ASN A 413 22.11 43.10 13.90
N GLU A 414 20.93 43.68 14.09
CA GLU A 414 19.79 42.98 14.73
C GLU A 414 19.34 41.78 13.92
N ILE A 415 19.26 41.87 12.58
CA ILE A 415 18.90 40.76 11.69
C ILE A 415 19.97 39.67 11.74
N LEU A 416 21.27 40.02 11.68
CA LEU A 416 22.37 39.05 11.77
C LEU A 416 22.39 38.33 13.13
N ASN A 417 22.15 39.07 14.21
CA ASN A 417 22.07 38.49 15.56
C ASN A 417 20.88 37.52 15.69
N LEU A 418 19.71 37.93 15.18
CA LEU A 418 18.53 37.04 15.17
C LEU A 418 18.79 35.78 14.34
N SER A 419 19.39 35.90 13.16
CA SER A 419 19.77 34.76 12.32
C SER A 419 20.74 33.80 13.03
N ARG A 420 21.73 34.33 13.76
CA ARG A 420 22.66 33.52 14.57
C ARG A 420 21.94 32.80 15.71
N LEU A 421 21.02 33.48 16.40
CA LEU A 421 20.25 32.90 17.50
C LEU A 421 19.35 31.76 17.04
N GLU A 422 18.84 31.81 15.80
CA GLU A 422 17.95 30.80 15.20
C GLU A 422 18.69 29.67 14.50
N SER A 423 19.94 29.88 14.10
CA SER A 423 20.74 28.88 13.36
C SER A 423 21.27 27.73 14.22
N GLY A 424 20.89 27.65 15.50
CA GLY A 424 21.40 26.64 16.43
C GLY A 424 22.88 26.82 16.79
N TYR A 425 23.40 28.06 16.66
CA TYR A 425 24.78 28.38 17.10
C TYR A 425 24.92 28.06 18.58
N LYS A 426 25.96 27.34 18.93
CA LYS A 426 26.24 26.96 20.33
C LYS A 426 26.91 28.10 21.05
N TYR A 427 26.17 28.75 21.94
CA TYR A 427 26.72 29.75 22.86
C TYR A 427 27.33 29.05 24.07
N VAL A 428 28.39 29.65 24.58
CA VAL A 428 29.00 29.20 25.86
C VAL A 428 28.20 29.80 26.98
N PHE A 429 27.76 28.96 27.91
CA PHE A 429 27.01 29.34 29.10
C PHE A 429 27.92 29.18 30.30
N GLU A 430 27.92 30.20 31.18
CA GLU A 430 28.76 30.27 32.36
C GLU A 430 28.03 30.97 33.53
N GLY A 431 28.66 31.05 34.67
CA GLY A 431 28.13 31.79 35.84
C GLY A 431 28.25 33.30 35.60
N VAL A 432 27.13 33.96 35.34
CA VAL A 432 27.05 35.40 35.04
C VAL A 432 26.65 36.23 36.26
N ASN A 433 27.37 37.28 36.52
CA ASN A 433 27.06 38.26 37.57
C ASN A 433 26.15 39.37 37.03
N LEU A 434 24.85 39.26 37.34
CA LEU A 434 23.84 40.22 36.87
C LEU A 434 24.06 41.64 37.41
N ASN A 435 24.51 41.78 38.66
CA ASN A 435 24.77 43.09 39.25
C ASN A 435 25.78 43.90 38.43
N LYS A 436 26.85 43.24 37.95
CA LYS A 436 27.85 43.91 37.10
C LYS A 436 27.26 44.39 35.79
N ILE A 437 26.47 43.54 35.14
CA ILE A 437 25.85 43.86 33.83
C ILE A 437 24.84 44.99 33.99
N ILE A 438 23.96 44.93 34.99
CA ILE A 438 22.94 45.95 35.23
C ILE A 438 23.60 47.29 35.53
N GLN A 439 24.62 47.32 36.44
CA GLN A 439 25.35 48.55 36.73
C GLN A 439 26.09 49.15 35.53
N GLN A 440 26.65 48.32 34.67
CA GLN A 440 27.27 48.75 33.42
C GLN A 440 26.26 49.44 32.49
N ILE A 441 25.09 48.84 32.32
CA ILE A 441 24.03 49.38 31.45
C ILE A 441 23.51 50.71 32.02
N ILE A 442 23.27 50.80 33.31
CA ILE A 442 22.77 52.00 33.95
C ILE A 442 23.75 53.18 33.75
N ARG A 443 25.05 52.93 33.97
CA ARG A 443 26.08 53.95 33.69
C ARG A 443 26.00 54.44 32.23
N ASN A 444 25.81 53.59 31.28
CA ASN A 444 25.72 53.96 29.87
C ASN A 444 24.46 54.76 29.53
N TYR A 445 23.36 54.52 30.23
CA TYR A 445 22.08 55.20 30.00
C TYR A 445 21.83 56.39 30.92
N GLN A 446 22.68 56.60 31.96
CA GLN A 446 22.51 57.67 32.95
C GLN A 446 22.41 59.06 32.31
N PHE A 447 23.27 59.36 31.35
CA PHE A 447 23.24 60.64 30.61
C PHE A 447 21.95 60.83 29.86
N ILE A 448 21.46 59.79 29.15
CA ILE A 448 20.24 59.83 28.39
C ILE A 448 19.02 59.98 29.31
N ALA A 449 19.03 59.32 30.45
CA ALA A 449 17.99 59.44 31.44
C ALA A 449 17.92 60.83 32.05
N GLN A 450 19.08 61.44 32.38
CA GLN A 450 19.18 62.81 32.88
C GLN A 450 18.71 63.83 31.89
N ASP A 451 19.13 63.75 30.63
CA ASP A 451 18.71 64.63 29.55
C ASP A 451 17.18 64.61 29.35
N ARG A 452 16.55 63.45 29.58
CA ARG A 452 15.09 63.30 29.48
C ARG A 452 14.36 63.51 30.81
N ALA A 453 15.07 63.89 31.89
CA ALA A 453 14.53 64.03 33.24
C ALA A 453 13.77 62.74 33.70
N ILE A 454 14.29 61.56 33.36
CA ILE A 454 13.72 60.27 33.79
C ILE A 454 14.49 59.76 35.01
N LEU A 455 13.79 59.46 36.11
CA LEU A 455 14.37 58.87 37.30
C LEU A 455 14.64 57.39 37.05
N VAL A 456 15.89 56.95 37.21
CA VAL A 456 16.27 55.52 37.13
C VAL A 456 16.72 55.03 38.48
N GLU A 457 15.95 54.14 39.06
CA GLU A 457 16.23 53.51 40.35
C GLU A 457 16.60 52.05 40.19
N THR A 458 17.47 51.54 41.07
CA THR A 458 17.86 50.15 41.12
C THR A 458 17.61 49.58 42.51
N ASN A 459 16.88 48.49 42.51
CA ASN A 459 16.67 47.68 43.74
C ASN A 459 17.26 46.29 43.51
N LEU A 460 18.58 46.21 43.71
CA LEU A 460 19.36 44.99 43.48
C LEU A 460 19.76 44.42 44.83
N ASN A 461 19.48 43.14 45.05
CA ASN A 461 20.00 42.45 46.19
C ASN A 461 21.55 42.37 46.06
N GLN A 462 22.27 42.82 47.07
CA GLN A 462 23.75 42.85 47.06
C GLN A 462 24.38 41.47 46.95
N SER A 463 23.68 40.42 47.40
CA SER A 463 24.13 39.02 47.40
C SER A 463 23.45 38.16 46.30
N LEU A 464 23.11 38.75 45.13
CA LEU A 464 22.54 37.98 44.05
C LEU A 464 23.47 36.83 43.61
N PRO A 465 22.98 35.59 43.56
CA PRO A 465 23.76 34.47 43.04
C PRO A 465 24.11 34.65 41.57
N LEU A 466 25.16 33.97 41.11
CA LEU A 466 25.46 33.87 39.69
C LEU A 466 24.32 33.14 39.00
N VAL A 467 23.97 33.58 37.80
CA VAL A 467 22.97 32.90 36.95
C VAL A 467 23.67 32.14 35.83
N TYR A 468 23.14 31.00 35.46
CA TYR A 468 23.63 30.21 34.33
C TYR A 468 23.21 30.88 33.04
N GLY A 469 24.16 31.36 32.23
CA GLY A 469 23.83 32.04 30.99
C GLY A 469 25.04 32.51 30.20
N ASN A 470 24.76 33.22 29.12
CA ASN A 470 25.76 33.89 28.29
C ASN A 470 25.75 35.40 28.60
N SER A 471 26.86 35.94 29.06
CA SER A 471 26.97 37.33 29.49
C SER A 471 26.59 38.33 28.39
N ASN A 472 27.03 38.11 27.15
CA ASN A 472 26.75 39.02 26.02
C ASN A 472 25.27 38.99 25.61
N LEU A 473 24.66 37.83 25.63
CA LEU A 473 23.24 37.68 25.30
C LEU A 473 22.35 38.31 26.38
N LEU A 474 22.68 38.08 27.67
CA LEU A 474 21.95 38.70 28.78
C LEU A 474 22.15 40.24 28.83
N LEU A 475 23.34 40.71 28.49
CA LEU A 475 23.60 42.13 28.28
C LEU A 475 22.66 42.70 27.19
N GLN A 476 22.51 42.02 26.06
CA GLN A 476 21.63 42.41 24.98
C GLN A 476 20.13 42.42 25.35
N VAL A 477 19.69 41.43 26.17
CA VAL A 477 18.31 41.43 26.72
C VAL A 477 18.06 42.68 27.55
N LEU A 478 18.95 42.99 28.46
CA LEU A 478 18.80 44.16 29.37
C LEU A 478 18.89 45.47 28.59
N ILE A 479 19.80 45.60 27.62
CA ILE A 479 19.92 46.79 26.77
C ILE A 479 18.61 47.04 26.00
N ASN A 480 17.99 45.97 25.45
CA ASN A 480 16.73 46.10 24.73
C ASN A 480 15.56 46.47 25.64
N LEU A 481 15.45 45.87 26.82
CA LEU A 481 14.37 46.15 27.75
C LEU A 481 14.52 47.56 28.40
N ILE A 482 15.70 47.89 28.90
CA ILE A 482 15.97 49.19 29.53
C ILE A 482 15.92 50.32 28.47
N GLY A 483 16.43 50.07 27.25
CA GLY A 483 16.33 51.01 26.14
C GLY A 483 14.88 51.27 25.73
N ASN A 484 14.03 50.24 25.75
CA ASN A 484 12.59 50.42 25.51
C ASN A 484 11.92 51.19 26.66
N ALA A 485 12.21 50.87 27.91
CA ALA A 485 11.72 51.64 29.04
C ALA A 485 12.04 53.14 28.93
N LEU A 486 13.32 53.48 28.66
CA LEU A 486 13.75 54.85 28.45
C LEU A 486 13.09 55.53 27.27
N LYS A 487 12.84 54.78 26.21
CA LYS A 487 12.22 55.30 24.98
C LYS A 487 10.76 55.65 25.18
N PHE A 488 10.02 54.85 25.93
CA PHE A 488 8.56 54.91 26.06
C PHE A 488 8.10 55.59 27.39
N THR A 489 9.03 55.93 28.28
CA THR A 489 8.73 56.69 29.49
C THR A 489 8.70 58.17 29.15
N HIS A 490 7.70 58.85 29.67
CA HIS A 490 7.55 60.31 29.51
C HIS A 490 8.63 61.07 30.34
N LYS A 491 8.81 62.32 30.00
CA LYS A 491 9.62 63.24 30.80
C LYS A 491 9.06 63.27 32.23
N ASP A 492 9.95 63.30 33.22
CA ASP A 492 9.65 63.25 34.65
C ASP A 492 9.06 61.90 35.12
N GLY A 493 9.14 60.83 34.29
CA GLY A 493 8.76 59.49 34.64
C GLY A 493 9.85 58.72 35.37
N ALA A 494 9.52 57.51 35.81
CA ALA A 494 10.44 56.65 36.55
C ALA A 494 10.63 55.30 35.90
N ILE A 495 11.83 54.72 36.02
CA ILE A 495 12.19 53.39 35.63
C ILE A 495 12.83 52.71 36.82
N ILE A 496 12.28 51.54 37.25
CA ILE A 496 12.82 50.80 38.37
C ILE A 496 13.31 49.43 37.85
N ILE A 497 14.56 49.12 38.16
CA ILE A 497 15.15 47.83 37.78
C ILE A 497 15.34 47.03 39.06
N GLN A 498 14.66 45.91 39.17
CA GLN A 498 14.74 45.03 40.35
C GLN A 498 15.33 43.67 39.96
N ALA A 499 16.16 43.14 40.84
CA ALA A 499 16.66 41.78 40.72
C ALA A 499 16.74 41.14 42.11
N TYR A 500 16.05 40.00 42.22
CA TYR A 500 15.93 39.27 43.48
C TYR A 500 15.79 37.79 43.29
N GLU A 501 16.03 37.05 44.34
CA GLU A 501 16.02 35.58 44.32
C GLU A 501 14.62 35.05 44.57
N ILE A 502 14.20 34.06 43.75
CA ILE A 502 12.95 33.30 43.92
C ILE A 502 13.27 31.79 43.83
N GLY A 503 13.43 31.15 44.96
CA GLY A 503 13.75 29.73 45.03
C GLY A 503 15.05 29.38 44.29
N SER A 504 15.01 28.56 43.26
CA SER A 504 16.18 28.19 42.43
C SER A 504 16.49 29.17 41.29
N LYS A 505 15.76 30.27 41.20
CA LYS A 505 15.86 31.25 40.09
C LYS A 505 16.16 32.64 40.63
N VAL A 506 16.66 33.47 39.72
CA VAL A 506 16.79 34.93 39.94
C VAL A 506 15.80 35.60 38.99
N ARG A 507 14.89 36.39 39.53
CA ARG A 507 13.95 37.22 38.76
C ARG A 507 14.55 38.61 38.54
N ILE A 508 14.42 39.06 37.31
CA ILE A 508 14.76 40.42 36.90
C ILE A 508 13.47 41.08 36.40
N GLU A 509 13.19 42.27 36.93
CA GLU A 509 12.04 43.08 36.57
C GLU A 509 12.47 44.47 36.14
N ILE A 510 11.92 44.96 35.03
CA ILE A 510 12.07 46.30 34.54
C ILE A 510 10.67 46.93 34.54
N ILE A 511 10.49 47.93 35.38
CA ILE A 511 9.25 48.63 35.61
C ILE A 511 9.38 50.04 35.02
N ASP A 512 8.49 50.45 34.15
CA ASP A 512 8.43 51.78 33.58
C ASP A 512 7.07 52.44 33.85
N SER A 513 7.08 53.78 34.05
CA SER A 513 5.86 54.61 34.15
C SER A 513 5.49 55.23 32.80
N GLY A 514 5.77 54.54 31.71
CA GLY A 514 5.57 55.04 30.36
C GLY A 514 4.14 54.90 29.85
N ILE A 515 4.01 55.04 28.53
CA ILE A 515 2.70 54.97 27.79
C ILE A 515 1.95 53.65 27.99
N GLY A 516 2.63 52.59 28.45
CA GLY A 516 2.05 51.26 28.61
C GLY A 516 1.68 50.61 27.25
N ILE A 517 1.06 49.44 27.34
CA ILE A 517 0.76 48.59 26.19
C ILE A 517 -0.71 48.18 26.23
N SER A 518 -1.40 48.30 25.08
CA SER A 518 -2.80 47.90 24.97
C SER A 518 -2.98 46.39 25.16
N PHE A 519 -4.13 45.94 25.65
CA PHE A 519 -4.42 44.54 25.87
C PHE A 519 -4.30 43.71 24.59
N ARG A 520 -4.72 44.28 23.43
CA ARG A 520 -4.65 43.60 22.12
C ARG A 520 -3.20 43.41 21.64
N SER A 521 -2.34 44.37 21.94
CA SER A 521 -0.94 44.38 21.51
C SER A 521 -0.04 43.47 22.36
N LYS A 522 -0.39 43.20 23.65
CA LYS A 522 0.45 42.38 24.58
C LYS A 522 0.86 41.04 24.02
N LYS A 523 -0.03 40.33 23.29
CA LYS A 523 0.29 39.02 22.67
C LYS A 523 1.15 39.13 21.43
N LYS A 524 1.23 40.32 20.83
CA LYS A 524 1.90 40.52 19.53
C LYS A 524 3.25 41.23 19.63
N ILE A 525 3.56 41.93 20.75
CA ILE A 525 4.78 42.76 20.87
C ILE A 525 6.09 41.93 20.80
N PHE A 526 6.05 40.65 21.03
CA PHE A 526 7.19 39.73 20.89
C PHE A 526 7.36 39.20 19.46
N ASN A 527 6.38 39.45 18.58
CA ASN A 527 6.51 39.06 17.18
C ASN A 527 7.46 40.05 16.45
N ARG A 528 8.14 39.54 15.43
CA ARG A 528 9.11 40.33 14.63
C ARG A 528 8.43 41.47 13.90
N PHE A 529 9.04 42.64 13.89
CA PHE A 529 8.58 43.88 13.21
C PHE A 529 7.22 44.38 13.69
N VAL A 530 6.69 43.90 14.81
CA VAL A 530 5.44 44.42 15.35
C VAL A 530 5.69 45.73 16.09
N ARG A 531 4.87 46.72 15.77
CA ARG A 531 4.81 48.05 16.39
C ARG A 531 3.34 48.36 16.65
N ASP A 532 3.02 49.10 17.73
CA ASP A 532 1.64 49.51 18.01
C ASP A 532 1.20 50.51 16.96
N GLU A 533 0.06 50.24 16.29
CA GLU A 533 -0.40 51.01 15.10
C GLU A 533 -0.67 52.47 15.42
N ASN A 534 -0.97 52.81 16.64
CA ASN A 534 -1.28 54.18 17.04
C ASN A 534 -0.04 55.06 17.24
N GLU A 535 1.18 54.52 17.19
CA GLU A 535 2.43 55.22 17.51
C GLU A 535 3.47 55.18 16.37
N VAL A 536 3.06 54.66 15.21
CA VAL A 536 3.95 54.43 14.05
C VAL A 536 4.69 55.70 13.60
N HIS A 537 4.13 56.88 13.86
CA HIS A 537 4.70 58.13 13.34
C HIS A 537 5.62 58.88 14.29
N THR A 538 5.64 58.62 15.58
CA THR A 538 6.34 59.43 16.57
C THR A 538 7.61 58.80 17.19
N LEU A 539 7.67 57.47 17.31
CA LEU A 539 8.79 56.81 18.01
C LEU A 539 9.51 55.80 17.09
N LYS A 540 10.74 56.16 16.65
CA LYS A 540 11.60 55.36 15.77
C LYS A 540 12.03 54.03 16.44
N GLY A 541 11.84 52.87 15.77
CA GLY A 541 12.33 51.55 16.22
C GLY A 541 12.19 50.51 15.13
N THR A 542 12.99 49.45 15.19
CA THR A 542 13.05 48.37 14.22
C THR A 542 11.94 47.34 14.40
N GLY A 543 11.35 47.23 15.60
CA GLY A 543 10.39 46.18 15.95
C GLY A 543 11.02 44.78 16.14
N LEU A 544 12.36 44.70 16.17
CA LEU A 544 13.07 43.43 16.38
C LEU A 544 13.54 43.24 17.82
N GLY A 545 13.70 44.31 18.61
CA GLY A 545 14.32 44.23 19.96
C GLY A 545 13.63 43.24 20.90
N LEU A 546 12.28 43.27 21.02
CA LEU A 546 11.55 42.35 21.89
C LEU A 546 11.52 40.91 21.36
N SER A 547 11.54 40.72 20.08
CA SER A 547 11.64 39.35 19.49
C SER A 547 13.03 38.73 19.72
N ILE A 548 14.09 39.56 19.69
CA ILE A 548 15.46 39.16 20.08
C ILE A 548 15.50 38.78 21.54
N VAL A 549 14.88 39.59 22.44
CA VAL A 549 14.78 39.28 23.90
C VAL A 549 14.12 37.93 24.10
N ASP A 550 12.98 37.68 23.47
CA ASP A 550 12.24 36.42 23.58
C ASP A 550 13.10 35.23 23.13
N THR A 551 13.74 35.34 21.94
CA THR A 551 14.63 34.29 21.42
C THR A 551 15.83 34.01 22.32
N ILE A 552 16.46 35.07 22.87
CA ILE A 552 17.60 34.89 23.81
C ILE A 552 17.14 34.19 25.09
N LEU A 553 16.00 34.58 25.64
CA LEU A 553 15.49 34.00 26.88
C LEU A 553 15.03 32.54 26.66
N GLN A 554 14.44 32.22 25.52
CA GLN A 554 14.15 30.81 25.13
C GLN A 554 15.43 29.97 25.07
N ASN A 555 16.53 30.50 24.54
CA ASN A 555 17.83 29.82 24.53
C ASN A 555 18.41 29.65 25.96
N HIS A 556 17.95 30.45 26.92
CA HIS A 556 18.28 30.33 28.35
C HIS A 556 17.25 29.52 29.16
N ASN A 557 16.34 28.77 28.46
CA ASN A 557 15.24 28.06 29.10
C ASN A 557 14.35 28.95 29.99
N SER A 558 14.18 30.20 29.58
CA SER A 558 13.39 31.22 30.24
C SER A 558 12.34 31.80 29.31
N THR A 559 11.38 32.51 29.86
CA THR A 559 10.31 33.19 29.10
C THR A 559 10.21 34.63 29.59
N ILE A 560 10.00 35.56 28.64
CA ILE A 560 9.68 36.94 28.95
C ILE A 560 8.19 37.08 29.26
N ASN A 561 7.87 37.78 30.32
CA ASN A 561 6.50 38.11 30.70
C ASN A 561 6.29 39.62 30.73
N VAL A 562 5.04 40.06 30.53
CA VAL A 562 4.68 41.47 30.57
C VAL A 562 3.34 41.69 31.28
N SER A 563 3.34 42.61 32.22
CA SER A 563 2.12 43.22 32.76
C SER A 563 2.16 44.72 32.42
N SER A 564 1.14 45.23 31.80
CA SER A 564 1.10 46.62 31.39
C SER A 564 -0.33 47.12 31.29
N LYS A 565 -0.52 48.38 31.57
CA LYS A 565 -1.79 49.06 31.38
C LYS A 565 -1.49 50.38 30.66
N LYS A 566 -2.30 50.64 29.60
CA LYS A 566 -2.15 51.84 28.79
C LYS A 566 -2.18 53.08 29.66
N ASP A 567 -1.29 54.03 29.39
CA ASP A 567 -1.09 55.33 30.09
C ASP A 567 -0.76 55.20 31.59
N VAL A 568 -0.30 54.05 32.04
CA VAL A 568 0.14 53.81 33.42
C VAL A 568 1.58 53.31 33.47
N GLY A 569 1.95 52.43 32.50
CA GLY A 569 3.30 51.87 32.43
C GLY A 569 3.32 50.38 32.15
N SER A 570 4.52 49.80 32.17
CA SER A 570 4.76 48.38 31.91
C SER A 570 5.75 47.77 32.91
N VAL A 571 5.57 46.48 33.17
CA VAL A 571 6.49 45.66 33.91
C VAL A 571 6.86 44.50 33.00
N PHE A 572 8.15 44.38 32.68
CA PHE A 572 8.71 43.25 31.98
C PHE A 572 9.54 42.43 32.94
N TRP A 573 9.35 41.10 33.02
CA TRP A 573 10.14 40.24 33.90
C TRP A 573 10.44 38.90 33.25
N PHE A 574 11.54 38.32 33.72
CA PHE A 574 11.97 36.98 33.34
C PHE A 574 12.78 36.34 34.48
N ASP A 575 12.86 35.02 34.48
CA ASP A 575 13.50 34.23 35.52
C ASP A 575 14.67 33.44 34.93
N LEU A 576 15.86 33.57 35.53
CA LEU A 576 17.04 32.81 35.13
C LEU A 576 17.41 31.79 36.21
N MET A 577 17.89 30.63 35.78
CA MET A 577 18.38 29.62 36.72
C MET A 577 19.65 30.06 37.39
N LYS A 578 19.81 29.76 38.67
CA LYS A 578 21.08 29.94 39.40
C LYS A 578 22.12 28.99 38.81
N ASN A 579 23.39 29.43 38.79
CA ASN A 579 24.51 28.62 38.34
C ASN A 579 24.91 27.62 39.42
#